data_5a16d209d1561391cb1efc49bbd55f30
#
_entry.id   5a16d209d1561391cb1efc49bbd55f30
#
_cell.length_a   1.000
_cell.length_b   1.000
_cell.length_c   1.000
_cell.angle_alpha   90.00
_cell.angle_beta   90.00
_cell.angle_gamma   90.00
#
_symmetry.space_group_name_H-M   'P 1'
#
loop_
_entity.id
_entity.type
_entity.pdbx_description
1 polymer ?
#
loop_
_entity_poly.entity_id
_entity_poly.type
_entity_poly.pdbx_seq_one_letter_code
_entity_poly.pdbx_strand_id
1 'polypeptide(L)'
;GYSHAEGYNATASGGYSHAEGYNAVASGWYSHAGGINSEAKAEASFAHGEYAVSNYRGGAAFGIMNKTKDALFVVGNGSPRGSYESDALVLDNAGNLWVAGSIKCGGGSGGYTLSPATADTLGGVMIGDNISVTADGVISVNLSAYLKNTDIADWAKAESKPVYTAEEVGAAEKNHTHNVSDITDMPEWTKTEN
;
A
#
# COMPACT_ATOMS: atom_id res chain seq x y z
N GLY A 1 39.06 12.51 31.50
CA GLY A 1 38.78 12.64 30.08
C GLY A 1 38.58 14.11 29.70
N TYR A 2 38.73 14.45 28.45
CA TYR A 2 38.53 15.82 27.94
C TYR A 2 37.04 15.99 27.59
N SER A 3 36.16 16.11 28.59
CA SER A 3 34.74 16.36 28.42
C SER A 3 34.43 17.81 28.78
N HIS A 4 33.38 18.36 28.15
CA HIS A 4 32.94 19.74 28.36
C HIS A 4 31.43 19.75 28.66
N ALA A 5 31.06 20.48 29.70
CA ALA A 5 29.66 20.71 30.04
C ALA A 5 29.40 22.20 30.25
N GLU A 6 28.40 22.76 29.59
CA GLU A 6 28.00 24.15 29.76
C GLU A 6 26.46 24.28 29.84
N GLY A 7 26.01 25.16 30.71
CA GLY A 7 24.58 25.36 30.96
C GLY A 7 24.15 24.93 32.37
N TYR A 8 22.83 24.99 32.62
CA TYR A 8 22.30 24.67 33.94
C TYR A 8 22.19 23.16 34.11
N ASN A 9 22.87 22.59 35.11
CA ASN A 9 22.94 21.14 35.40
C ASN A 9 23.35 20.27 34.20
N ALA A 10 24.06 20.81 33.22
CA ALA A 10 24.61 20.04 32.15
C ALA A 10 25.67 19.05 32.66
N THR A 11 25.62 17.80 32.18
CA THR A 11 26.55 16.73 32.64
C THR A 11 27.20 16.03 31.48
N ALA A 12 28.51 16.16 31.33
CA ALA A 12 29.32 15.45 30.35
C ALA A 12 30.17 14.37 31.06
N SER A 13 29.61 13.20 31.32
CA SER A 13 30.26 12.11 32.06
C SER A 13 31.02 11.12 31.18
N GLY A 14 30.68 11.05 29.88
CA GLY A 14 31.42 10.24 28.91
C GLY A 14 32.81 10.82 28.61
N GLY A 15 33.78 9.96 28.26
CA GLY A 15 35.09 10.45 27.81
C GLY A 15 34.94 11.19 26.47
N TYR A 16 35.54 12.38 26.35
CA TYR A 16 35.45 13.24 25.18
C TYR A 16 34.00 13.64 24.80
N SER A 17 33.11 13.71 25.79
CA SER A 17 31.72 14.08 25.58
C SER A 17 31.47 15.58 25.72
N HIS A 18 30.38 16.07 25.13
CA HIS A 18 29.96 17.45 25.25
C HIS A 18 28.48 17.52 25.65
N ALA A 19 28.16 18.31 26.67
CA ALA A 19 26.77 18.56 27.07
C ALA A 19 26.52 20.06 27.16
N GLU A 20 25.44 20.56 26.53
CA GLU A 20 25.07 21.98 26.54
C GLU A 20 23.59 22.18 26.77
N GLY A 21 23.22 23.21 27.55
CA GLY A 21 21.84 23.57 27.78
C GLY A 21 21.32 23.28 29.19
N TYR A 22 20.01 23.01 29.33
CA TYR A 22 19.35 22.77 30.60
C TYR A 22 19.16 21.29 30.86
N ASN A 23 19.81 20.77 31.92
CA ASN A 23 19.79 19.33 32.27
C ASN A 23 20.23 18.38 31.14
N ALA A 24 21.08 18.82 30.23
CA ALA A 24 21.57 17.96 29.15
C ALA A 24 22.59 16.95 29.70
N VAL A 25 22.51 15.68 29.28
CA VAL A 25 23.37 14.60 29.74
C VAL A 25 24.05 13.88 28.58
N ALA A 26 25.38 14.02 28.47
CA ALA A 26 26.23 13.29 27.55
C ALA A 26 27.03 12.22 28.29
N SER A 27 26.49 11.00 28.40
CA SER A 27 27.10 9.90 29.17
C SER A 27 27.88 8.90 28.31
N GLY A 28 27.61 8.85 27.01
CA GLY A 28 28.35 8.00 26.07
C GLY A 28 29.75 8.60 25.80
N TRP A 29 30.73 7.75 25.48
CA TRP A 29 32.04 8.21 24.99
C TRP A 29 31.84 8.91 23.63
N TYR A 30 32.52 10.06 23.45
CA TYR A 30 32.40 10.88 22.23
C TYR A 30 30.98 11.36 21.94
N SER A 31 30.05 11.34 22.92
CA SER A 31 28.68 11.73 22.74
C SER A 31 28.46 13.23 22.87
N HIS A 32 27.37 13.72 22.28
CA HIS A 32 26.96 15.11 22.39
C HIS A 32 25.46 15.20 22.75
N ALA A 33 25.14 15.93 23.79
CA ALA A 33 23.76 16.23 24.21
C ALA A 33 23.55 17.74 24.30
N GLY A 34 22.47 18.25 23.68
CA GLY A 34 22.15 19.67 23.67
C GLY A 34 20.65 19.94 23.81
N GLY A 35 20.34 21.12 24.37
CA GLY A 35 18.95 21.56 24.55
C GLY A 35 18.42 21.33 25.97
N ILE A 36 17.14 20.88 26.08
CA ILE A 36 16.46 20.76 27.38
C ILE A 36 16.21 19.27 27.69
N ASN A 37 16.74 18.79 28.82
CA ASN A 37 16.60 17.40 29.28
C ASN A 37 16.93 16.35 28.20
N SER A 38 17.87 16.66 27.32
CA SER A 38 18.35 15.74 26.30
C SER A 38 19.39 14.76 26.83
N GLU A 39 19.41 13.52 26.31
CA GLU A 39 20.31 12.49 26.80
C GLU A 39 21.00 11.73 25.65
N ALA A 40 22.32 11.87 25.51
CA ALA A 40 23.16 11.09 24.61
C ALA A 40 23.90 10.02 25.39
N LYS A 41 23.36 8.77 25.39
CA LYS A 41 23.78 7.69 26.28
C LYS A 41 24.79 6.73 25.65
N ALA A 42 24.70 6.51 24.35
CA ALA A 42 25.58 5.57 23.68
C ALA A 42 26.88 6.24 23.17
N GLU A 43 27.88 5.40 22.87
CA GLU A 43 29.15 5.86 22.28
C GLU A 43 28.86 6.58 20.94
N ALA A 44 29.50 7.74 20.75
CA ALA A 44 29.36 8.59 19.56
C ALA A 44 27.91 8.99 19.23
N SER A 45 26.99 8.92 20.20
CA SER A 45 25.60 9.31 19.99
C SER A 45 25.41 10.83 20.08
N PHE A 46 24.38 11.32 19.43
CA PHE A 46 23.98 12.72 19.40
C PHE A 46 22.51 12.86 19.80
N ALA A 47 22.20 13.76 20.74
CA ALA A 47 20.82 14.04 21.12
C ALA A 47 20.63 15.57 21.28
N HIS A 48 19.76 16.18 20.50
CA HIS A 48 19.54 17.62 20.57
C HIS A 48 18.05 17.98 20.43
N GLY A 49 17.55 18.67 21.44
CA GLY A 49 16.16 19.10 21.46
C GLY A 49 15.58 19.17 22.87
N GLU A 50 14.29 18.90 23.01
CA GLU A 50 13.59 18.83 24.28
C GLU A 50 13.23 17.39 24.62
N TYR A 51 13.84 16.81 25.67
CA TYR A 51 13.71 15.38 26.01
C TYR A 51 14.12 14.42 24.87
N ALA A 52 15.04 14.84 24.01
CA ALA A 52 15.59 13.98 22.97
C ALA A 52 16.56 12.95 23.59
N VAL A 53 16.41 11.68 23.26
CA VAL A 53 17.21 10.58 23.79
C VAL A 53 17.80 9.72 22.69
N SER A 54 19.13 9.48 22.70
CA SER A 54 19.82 8.57 21.79
C SER A 54 20.58 7.50 22.56
N ASN A 55 20.16 6.24 22.44
CA ASN A 55 20.76 5.07 23.07
C ASN A 55 21.56 4.20 22.09
N TYR A 56 21.53 4.54 20.79
CA TYR A 56 22.23 3.76 19.76
C TYR A 56 23.61 4.32 19.48
N ARG A 57 24.60 3.42 19.36
CA ARG A 57 25.99 3.81 19.03
C ARG A 57 26.04 4.52 17.68
N GLY A 58 26.54 5.75 17.65
CA GLY A 58 26.55 6.59 16.45
C GLY A 58 25.17 7.08 16.02
N GLY A 59 24.13 6.85 16.83
CA GLY A 59 22.76 7.31 16.54
C GLY A 59 22.57 8.80 16.82
N ALA A 60 21.61 9.42 16.12
CA ALA A 60 21.25 10.81 16.31
C ALA A 60 19.75 10.97 16.57
N ALA A 61 19.40 11.71 17.62
CA ALA A 61 18.03 12.04 18.00
C ALA A 61 17.83 13.55 18.02
N PHE A 62 16.79 14.03 17.34
CA PHE A 62 16.42 15.44 17.26
C PHE A 62 14.95 15.65 17.62
N GLY A 63 14.61 16.90 17.90
CA GLY A 63 13.23 17.31 18.08
C GLY A 63 12.74 17.19 19.51
N ILE A 64 11.51 16.72 19.69
CA ILE A 64 10.85 16.72 21.00
C ILE A 64 10.44 15.30 21.37
N MET A 65 10.92 14.80 22.52
CA MET A 65 10.39 13.61 23.20
C MET A 65 10.16 12.41 22.26
N ASN A 66 11.25 11.95 21.61
CA ASN A 66 11.23 10.83 20.70
C ASN A 66 10.85 9.51 21.41
N LYS A 67 10.04 8.68 20.76
CA LYS A 67 9.63 7.35 21.23
C LYS A 67 10.73 6.32 21.01
N THR A 68 11.30 6.26 19.84
CA THR A 68 12.39 5.33 19.49
C THR A 68 13.72 5.88 20.00
N LYS A 69 14.40 5.12 20.84
CA LYS A 69 15.69 5.50 21.44
C LYS A 69 16.90 4.82 20.77
N ASP A 70 16.66 3.66 20.16
CA ASP A 70 17.68 2.78 19.56
C ASP A 70 17.58 2.81 18.02
N ALA A 71 17.91 3.94 17.42
CA ALA A 71 17.86 4.15 15.97
C ALA A 71 19.13 4.85 15.48
N LEU A 72 19.46 4.69 14.19
CA LEU A 72 20.52 5.46 13.53
C LEU A 72 20.17 6.94 13.50
N PHE A 73 18.92 7.27 13.20
CA PHE A 73 18.44 8.63 13.17
C PHE A 73 16.97 8.70 13.55
N VAL A 74 16.61 9.64 14.43
CA VAL A 74 15.21 9.85 14.81
C VAL A 74 14.90 11.35 14.95
N VAL A 75 13.71 11.75 14.53
CA VAL A 75 13.14 13.06 14.82
C VAL A 75 11.87 12.87 15.65
N GLY A 76 11.95 13.24 16.91
CA GLY A 76 10.81 13.22 17.83
C GLY A 76 9.85 14.38 17.57
N ASN A 77 8.55 14.10 17.68
CA ASN A 77 7.48 15.10 17.67
C ASN A 77 6.46 14.88 18.81
N GLY A 78 6.94 14.29 19.91
CA GLY A 78 6.17 14.10 21.11
C GLY A 78 5.79 15.40 21.81
N SER A 79 5.16 15.32 22.97
CA SER A 79 4.74 16.48 23.74
C SER A 79 5.04 16.31 25.23
N PRO A 80 5.97 17.07 25.79
CA PRO A 80 6.23 17.07 27.22
C PRO A 80 5.00 17.49 28.04
N ARG A 81 4.18 18.42 27.54
CA ARG A 81 2.95 18.87 28.20
C ARG A 81 1.86 17.81 28.20
N GLY A 82 1.77 16.99 27.14
CA GLY A 82 0.86 15.87 27.02
C GLY A 82 1.44 14.56 27.57
N SER A 83 2.71 14.56 28.01
CA SER A 83 3.45 13.41 28.52
C SER A 83 3.40 12.20 27.58
N TYR A 84 3.49 12.41 26.27
CA TYR A 84 3.57 11.33 25.30
C TYR A 84 4.79 11.45 24.39
N GLU A 85 5.40 10.30 24.12
CA GLU A 85 6.51 10.14 23.19
C GLU A 85 5.99 9.82 21.80
N SER A 86 6.58 10.43 20.77
CA SER A 86 6.22 10.21 19.38
C SER A 86 7.40 10.49 18.46
N ASP A 87 7.42 9.84 17.30
CA ASP A 87 8.41 10.04 16.26
C ASP A 87 7.75 10.54 14.98
N ALA A 88 8.29 11.59 14.39
CA ALA A 88 7.94 12.05 13.06
C ALA A 88 8.67 11.27 11.97
N LEU A 89 9.93 10.85 12.28
CA LEU A 89 10.78 10.11 11.37
C LEU A 89 11.73 9.21 12.15
N VAL A 90 11.93 7.98 11.66
CA VAL A 90 12.92 7.03 12.19
C VAL A 90 13.65 6.35 11.04
N LEU A 91 14.98 6.36 11.07
CA LEU A 91 15.82 5.45 10.30
C LEU A 91 16.38 4.41 11.28
N ASP A 92 15.92 3.17 11.18
CA ASP A 92 16.35 2.12 12.08
C ASP A 92 17.72 1.53 11.71
N ASN A 93 18.24 0.67 12.55
CA ASN A 93 19.55 0.03 12.36
C ASN A 93 19.57 -1.04 11.25
N ALA A 94 18.41 -1.44 10.72
CA ALA A 94 18.29 -2.31 9.57
C ALA A 94 18.21 -1.52 8.25
N GLY A 95 18.21 -0.19 8.29
CA GLY A 95 18.13 0.69 7.13
C GLY A 95 16.69 1.01 6.67
N ASN A 96 15.67 0.68 7.47
CA ASN A 96 14.29 1.03 7.14
C ASN A 96 13.99 2.47 7.56
N LEU A 97 13.33 3.21 6.69
CA LEU A 97 12.85 4.55 6.96
C LEU A 97 11.34 4.54 7.26
N TRP A 98 10.98 5.03 8.44
CA TRP A 98 9.61 5.19 8.91
C TRP A 98 9.27 6.69 8.99
N VAL A 99 8.13 7.07 8.44
CA VAL A 99 7.61 8.46 8.50
C VAL A 99 6.18 8.41 9.01
N ALA A 100 5.88 9.16 10.08
CA ALA A 100 4.57 9.18 10.72
C ALA A 100 3.46 9.85 9.89
N GLY A 101 3.82 10.53 8.81
CA GLY A 101 2.90 11.22 7.90
C GLY A 101 3.11 10.82 6.45
N SER A 102 2.66 11.67 5.54
CA SER A 102 2.87 11.49 4.10
C SER A 102 4.24 12.02 3.69
N ILE A 103 4.95 11.29 2.84
CA ILE A 103 6.11 11.81 2.13
C ILE A 103 5.60 12.65 0.97
N LYS A 104 5.71 13.98 1.07
CA LYS A 104 5.39 14.91 -0.02
C LYS A 104 6.66 15.17 -0.83
N CYS A 105 6.76 14.55 -1.99
CA CYS A 105 7.79 14.92 -2.95
C CYS A 105 7.40 16.29 -3.54
N GLY A 106 8.23 17.31 -3.31
CA GLY A 106 7.99 18.67 -3.83
C GLY A 106 7.81 18.63 -5.35
N GLY A 107 6.84 19.41 -5.86
CA GLY A 107 6.44 19.44 -7.26
C GLY A 107 7.45 20.04 -8.23
N GLY A 108 8.64 19.47 -8.33
CA GLY A 108 9.49 19.58 -9.50
C GLY A 108 9.13 18.46 -10.46
N SER A 109 9.34 18.62 -11.75
CA SER A 109 9.13 17.63 -12.83
C SER A 109 9.94 16.31 -12.70
N GLY A 110 10.47 16.02 -11.51
CA GLY A 110 11.11 14.78 -11.11
C GLY A 110 10.30 14.13 -9.99
N GLY A 111 9.04 13.76 -10.24
CA GLY A 111 8.24 12.98 -9.31
C GLY A 111 8.94 11.65 -8.98
N TYR A 112 8.69 11.15 -7.76
CA TYR A 112 9.14 9.82 -7.37
C TYR A 112 8.59 8.79 -8.36
N THR A 113 9.47 8.27 -9.22
CA THR A 113 9.09 7.26 -10.20
C THR A 113 9.29 5.89 -9.57
N LEU A 114 8.19 5.23 -9.24
CA LEU A 114 8.27 3.81 -8.88
C LEU A 114 8.64 3.03 -10.15
N SER A 115 9.64 2.18 -10.05
CA SER A 115 9.89 1.19 -11.10
C SER A 115 8.63 0.32 -11.31
N PRO A 116 8.37 -0.19 -12.52
CA PRO A 116 7.27 -1.12 -12.73
C PRO A 116 7.30 -2.26 -11.72
N ALA A 117 6.15 -2.68 -11.25
CA ALA A 117 6.04 -3.85 -10.37
C ALA A 117 6.51 -5.11 -11.10
N THR A 118 7.21 -5.99 -10.38
CA THR A 118 7.58 -7.34 -10.84
C THR A 118 6.95 -8.38 -9.92
N ALA A 119 7.15 -9.67 -10.18
CA ALA A 119 6.69 -10.74 -9.30
C ALA A 119 7.27 -10.63 -7.87
N ASP A 120 8.47 -10.07 -7.75
CA ASP A 120 9.24 -10.02 -6.50
C ASP A 120 9.43 -8.60 -5.93
N THR A 121 8.94 -7.57 -6.62
CA THR A 121 9.17 -6.17 -6.23
C THR A 121 7.89 -5.35 -6.35
N LEU A 122 7.51 -4.70 -5.25
CA LEU A 122 6.47 -3.66 -5.26
C LEU A 122 6.92 -2.48 -6.12
N GLY A 123 6.09 -2.07 -7.05
CA GLY A 123 6.38 -0.96 -7.96
C GLY A 123 5.12 -0.24 -8.40
N GLY A 124 5.28 0.73 -9.30
CA GLY A 124 4.16 1.39 -9.98
C GLY A 124 3.57 0.46 -11.04
N VAL A 125 2.26 0.40 -11.14
CA VAL A 125 1.58 -0.28 -12.25
C VAL A 125 1.55 0.66 -13.45
N MET A 126 2.04 0.21 -14.60
CA MET A 126 1.84 0.92 -15.86
C MET A 126 0.42 0.70 -16.34
N ILE A 127 -0.30 1.79 -16.54
CA ILE A 127 -1.66 1.75 -17.06
C ILE A 127 -1.57 1.68 -18.58
N GLY A 128 -2.04 0.56 -19.14
CA GLY A 128 -2.16 0.36 -20.58
C GLY A 128 -3.49 0.87 -21.14
N ASP A 129 -3.71 0.62 -22.44
CA ASP A 129 -4.95 0.95 -23.12
C ASP A 129 -6.15 0.26 -22.45
N ASN A 130 -7.30 0.92 -22.49
CA ASN A 130 -8.57 0.47 -21.89
C ASN A 130 -8.62 0.42 -20.36
N ILE A 131 -7.57 0.86 -19.65
CA ILE A 131 -7.58 1.03 -18.20
C ILE A 131 -7.43 2.52 -17.92
N SER A 132 -8.26 3.08 -17.05
CA SER A 132 -8.14 4.45 -16.58
C SER A 132 -8.06 4.50 -15.06
N VAL A 133 -7.31 5.47 -14.54
CA VAL A 133 -7.20 5.72 -13.10
C VAL A 133 -7.57 7.18 -12.85
N THR A 134 -8.50 7.42 -11.93
CA THR A 134 -8.86 8.77 -11.51
C THR A 134 -7.82 9.34 -10.55
N ALA A 135 -7.87 10.64 -10.30
CA ALA A 135 -7.03 11.31 -9.29
C ALA A 135 -7.22 10.73 -7.87
N ASP A 136 -8.39 10.15 -7.60
CA ASP A 136 -8.73 9.50 -6.32
C ASP A 136 -8.31 8.02 -6.27
N GLY A 137 -7.61 7.52 -7.29
CA GLY A 137 -7.10 6.16 -7.33
C GLY A 137 -8.12 5.10 -7.77
N VAL A 138 -9.28 5.48 -8.29
CA VAL A 138 -10.27 4.51 -8.82
C VAL A 138 -9.80 3.99 -10.18
N ILE A 139 -9.65 2.67 -10.28
CA ILE A 139 -9.28 1.98 -11.52
C ILE A 139 -10.55 1.54 -12.24
N SER A 140 -10.69 1.93 -13.51
CA SER A 140 -11.79 1.55 -14.39
C SER A 140 -11.25 0.86 -15.63
N VAL A 141 -11.96 -0.18 -16.10
CA VAL A 141 -11.62 -0.92 -17.32
C VAL A 141 -12.70 -0.66 -18.38
N ASN A 142 -12.27 -0.25 -19.57
CA ASN A 142 -13.16 -0.09 -20.71
C ASN A 142 -13.19 -1.38 -21.53
N LEU A 143 -14.25 -2.15 -21.38
CA LEU A 143 -14.49 -3.40 -22.11
C LEU A 143 -15.23 -3.24 -23.44
N SER A 144 -15.55 -2.03 -23.86
CA SER A 144 -16.32 -1.77 -25.09
C SER A 144 -15.65 -2.27 -26.38
N ALA A 145 -14.32 -2.45 -26.35
CA ALA A 145 -13.57 -3.02 -27.47
C ALA A 145 -13.64 -4.56 -27.52
N TYR A 146 -14.00 -5.21 -26.43
CA TYR A 146 -14.00 -6.68 -26.33
C TYR A 146 -15.39 -7.30 -26.54
N LEU A 147 -16.45 -6.56 -26.20
CA LEU A 147 -17.83 -6.99 -26.40
C LEU A 147 -18.58 -5.91 -27.17
N LYS A 148 -18.42 -5.91 -28.50
CA LYS A 148 -19.30 -5.10 -29.35
C LYS A 148 -20.67 -5.74 -29.37
N ASN A 149 -21.70 -4.94 -29.28
CA ASN A 149 -23.08 -5.41 -29.41
C ASN A 149 -23.33 -6.10 -30.77
N THR A 150 -22.46 -5.85 -31.76
CA THR A 150 -22.44 -6.53 -33.06
C THR A 150 -21.93 -7.96 -33.01
N ASP A 151 -21.16 -8.31 -31.99
CA ASP A 151 -20.56 -9.65 -31.86
C ASP A 151 -21.46 -10.63 -31.11
N ILE A 152 -22.57 -10.13 -30.58
CA ILE A 152 -23.59 -10.93 -29.91
C ILE A 152 -24.71 -11.21 -30.92
N ALA A 153 -25.02 -12.45 -31.13
CA ALA A 153 -26.14 -12.86 -32.03
C ALA A 153 -27.44 -12.17 -31.59
N ASP A 154 -28.26 -11.75 -32.56
CA ASP A 154 -29.45 -10.94 -32.30
C ASP A 154 -30.46 -11.63 -31.38
N TRP A 155 -30.54 -12.95 -31.42
CA TRP A 155 -31.39 -13.71 -30.50
C TRP A 155 -30.97 -13.61 -29.03
N ALA A 156 -29.66 -13.40 -28.77
CA ALA A 156 -29.15 -13.26 -27.40
C ALA A 156 -29.35 -11.85 -26.82
N LYS A 157 -29.69 -10.86 -27.68
CA LYS A 157 -30.05 -9.49 -27.30
C LYS A 157 -31.53 -9.28 -27.08
N ALA A 158 -32.33 -10.25 -27.52
CA ALA A 158 -33.80 -10.16 -27.42
C ALA A 158 -34.25 -10.26 -25.95
N GLU A 159 -35.17 -9.40 -25.54
CA GLU A 159 -35.77 -9.43 -24.19
C GLU A 159 -36.57 -10.70 -23.91
N SER A 160 -36.94 -11.43 -24.97
CA SER A 160 -37.64 -12.69 -24.88
C SER A 160 -36.89 -13.78 -25.63
N LYS A 161 -37.02 -15.01 -25.15
CA LYS A 161 -36.45 -16.19 -25.81
C LYS A 161 -37.03 -16.29 -27.26
N PRO A 162 -36.18 -16.54 -28.29
CA PRO A 162 -36.67 -16.77 -29.64
C PRO A 162 -37.72 -17.89 -29.68
N VAL A 163 -38.79 -17.65 -30.38
CA VAL A 163 -39.80 -18.67 -30.65
C VAL A 163 -39.51 -19.22 -32.03
N TYR A 164 -39.16 -20.48 -32.09
CA TYR A 164 -38.93 -21.19 -33.34
C TYR A 164 -40.19 -21.91 -33.78
N THR A 165 -40.48 -21.90 -35.09
CA THR A 165 -41.52 -22.71 -35.66
C THR A 165 -41.08 -24.17 -35.77
N ALA A 166 -42.04 -25.09 -35.90
CA ALA A 166 -41.75 -26.51 -36.11
C ALA A 166 -40.89 -26.74 -37.35
N GLU A 167 -41.16 -25.97 -38.42
CA GLU A 167 -40.41 -26.03 -39.68
C GLU A 167 -38.93 -25.59 -39.50
N GLU A 168 -38.68 -24.51 -38.79
CA GLU A 168 -37.30 -23.99 -38.55
C GLU A 168 -36.43 -24.97 -37.76
N VAL A 169 -37.01 -25.76 -36.89
CA VAL A 169 -36.27 -26.77 -36.07
C VAL A 169 -36.42 -28.18 -36.62
N GLY A 170 -37.06 -28.37 -37.77
CA GLY A 170 -37.27 -29.69 -38.37
C GLY A 170 -38.18 -30.59 -37.54
N ALA A 171 -39.00 -30.01 -36.66
CA ALA A 171 -39.93 -30.76 -35.84
C ALA A 171 -41.31 -30.83 -36.52
N ALA A 172 -42.05 -31.87 -36.24
CA ALA A 172 -43.42 -31.99 -36.72
C ALA A 172 -44.35 -30.96 -36.07
N GLU A 173 -45.26 -30.39 -36.82
CA GLU A 173 -46.27 -29.47 -36.29
C GLU A 173 -47.16 -30.17 -35.25
N LYS A 174 -47.73 -29.40 -34.33
CA LYS A 174 -48.56 -29.90 -33.23
C LYS A 174 -49.72 -30.74 -33.69
N ASN A 175 -50.26 -30.43 -34.85
CA ASN A 175 -51.44 -31.10 -35.44
C ASN A 175 -51.07 -31.82 -36.75
N HIS A 176 -50.02 -32.54 -36.81
CA HIS A 176 -49.65 -33.37 -37.94
C HIS A 176 -50.36 -34.75 -37.84
N THR A 177 -50.66 -35.32 -38.98
CA THR A 177 -51.27 -36.67 -39.07
C THR A 177 -50.22 -37.63 -39.64
N HIS A 178 -50.19 -38.82 -39.11
CA HIS A 178 -49.46 -39.92 -39.71
C HIS A 178 -50.41 -40.84 -40.45
N ASN A 179 -50.06 -41.21 -41.65
CA ASN A 179 -50.77 -42.33 -42.32
C ASN A 179 -50.24 -43.62 -41.70
N VAL A 180 -51.15 -44.59 -41.59
CA VAL A 180 -50.78 -45.92 -41.05
C VAL A 180 -49.68 -46.56 -41.89
N SER A 181 -49.55 -46.24 -43.16
CA SER A 181 -48.52 -46.72 -44.08
C SER A 181 -47.10 -46.12 -43.73
N ASP A 182 -47.01 -45.02 -43.00
CA ASP A 182 -45.74 -44.35 -42.69
C ASP A 182 -45.11 -44.95 -41.43
N ILE A 183 -45.80 -45.83 -40.73
CA ILE A 183 -45.33 -46.52 -39.54
C ILE A 183 -44.79 -47.87 -39.93
N THR A 184 -43.52 -48.00 -40.13
CA THR A 184 -42.83 -49.20 -40.61
C THR A 184 -42.85 -50.35 -39.63
N ASP A 185 -43.01 -50.08 -38.35
CA ASP A 185 -42.91 -51.07 -37.26
C ASP A 185 -44.25 -51.68 -36.85
N MET A 186 -45.36 -51.31 -37.53
CA MET A 186 -46.66 -51.87 -37.21
C MET A 186 -46.79 -53.26 -37.85
N PRO A 187 -47.31 -54.23 -37.11
CA PRO A 187 -47.65 -55.52 -37.69
C PRO A 187 -48.64 -55.40 -38.87
N GLU A 188 -48.50 -56.21 -39.87
CA GLU A 188 -49.35 -56.20 -41.11
C GLU A 188 -50.83 -56.22 -40.85
N TRP A 189 -51.29 -56.94 -39.84
CA TRP A 189 -52.73 -57.02 -39.49
C TRP A 189 -53.33 -55.70 -38.97
N THR A 190 -52.46 -54.75 -38.51
CA THR A 190 -52.93 -53.42 -38.06
C THR A 190 -52.95 -52.38 -39.19
N LYS A 191 -52.39 -52.73 -40.36
CA LYS A 191 -52.28 -51.83 -41.51
C LYS A 191 -53.46 -51.96 -42.49
N THR A 192 -54.38 -52.89 -42.25
CA THR A 192 -55.55 -53.08 -43.08
C THR A 192 -56.59 -52.01 -42.70
N GLU A 193 -56.92 -51.17 -43.70
CA GLU A 193 -57.95 -50.14 -43.59
C GLU A 193 -59.33 -50.72 -43.35
N ASN A 194 -60.08 -49.98 -42.53
CA ASN A 194 -61.58 -50.14 -42.57
C ASN A 194 -62.19 -49.45 -43.78
#